data_0393fdea3dabcfd843ec2cd12b58622d
#
_entry.id   0393fdea3dabcfd843ec2cd12b58622d
#
_cell.length_a   1.000
_cell.length_b   1.000
_cell.length_c   1.000
_cell.angle_alpha   90.00
_cell.angle_beta   90.00
_cell.angle_gamma   90.00
#
_symmetry.space_group_name_H-M   'P 1'
#
loop_
_entity.id
_entity.type
_entity.pdbx_description
1 polymer ?
#
loop_
_entity_poly.entity_id
_entity_poly.type
_entity_poly.pdbx_seq_one_letter_code
_entity_poly.pdbx_strand_id
1 'polypeptide(L)' 'MRAVKDKNKYLNLISSTEAKLFNKIDLTGFVNVNSLDEREQYIAEEMYKKDILQKVTKGEELGYKIYPQKTKLQ' A
#
# COMPACT_ATOMS: atom_id res chain seq x y z
N MET A 1 8.96 -10.48 -8.22
CA MET A 1 8.97 -10.04 -6.82
C MET A 1 9.59 -8.68 -6.68
N ARG A 2 9.13 -7.93 -5.72
CA ARG A 2 9.59 -6.57 -5.51
C ARG A 2 9.78 -6.34 -4.02
N ALA A 3 10.79 -5.57 -3.66
CA ALA A 3 11.02 -5.20 -2.27
C ALA A 3 10.47 -3.80 -2.03
N VAL A 4 9.69 -3.65 -0.97
CA VAL A 4 9.11 -2.35 -0.60
C VAL A 4 9.39 -2.10 0.87
N LYS A 5 9.45 -0.84 1.25
CA LYS A 5 9.68 -0.46 2.64
C LYS A 5 8.36 -0.43 3.38
N ASP A 6 8.38 -0.97 4.59
CA ASP A 6 7.20 -0.96 5.44
C ASP A 6 7.19 0.27 6.36
N LYS A 7 6.30 0.24 7.34
CA LYS A 7 6.15 1.32 8.32
C LYS A 7 7.47 1.66 9.02
N ASN A 8 8.28 0.65 9.28
CA ASN A 8 9.53 0.81 10.00
C ASN A 8 10.75 0.92 9.09
N LYS A 9 10.50 1.07 7.78
CA LYS A 9 11.53 1.20 6.75
C LYS A 9 12.32 -0.07 6.49
N TYR A 10 11.79 -1.20 6.94
CA TYR A 10 12.37 -2.51 6.59
C TYR A 10 11.86 -2.93 5.22
N LEU A 11 12.72 -3.62 4.49
CA LEU A 11 12.33 -4.12 3.17
C LEU A 11 11.54 -5.42 3.30
N ASN A 12 10.45 -5.48 2.57
CA ASN A 12 9.59 -6.66 2.51
C ASN A 12 9.42 -7.05 1.07
N LEU A 13 9.50 -8.35 0.79
CA LEU A 13 9.24 -8.83 -0.56
C LEU A 13 7.74 -8.99 -0.75
N ILE A 14 7.26 -8.52 -1.88
CA ILE A 14 5.85 -8.65 -2.23
C ILE A 14 5.74 -9.39 -3.55
N SER A 15 4.61 -10.07 -3.73
CA SER A 15 4.34 -10.83 -4.95
C SER A 15 4.02 -9.87 -6.09
N SER A 16 3.97 -10.43 -7.31
CA SER A 16 3.58 -9.64 -8.48
C SER A 16 2.20 -9.03 -8.33
N THR A 17 1.27 -9.79 -7.75
CA THR A 17 -0.09 -9.31 -7.56
C THR A 17 -0.12 -8.16 -6.57
N GLU A 18 0.62 -8.31 -5.48
CA GLU A 18 0.73 -7.24 -4.49
C GLU A 18 1.42 -6.01 -5.08
N ALA A 19 2.43 -6.23 -5.92
CA ALA A 19 3.15 -5.13 -6.54
C ALA A 19 2.25 -4.30 -7.46
N LYS A 20 1.34 -4.95 -8.16
CA LYS A 20 0.39 -4.24 -9.02
C LYS A 20 -0.47 -3.29 -8.20
N LEU A 21 -1.00 -3.76 -7.08
CA LEU A 21 -1.82 -2.93 -6.23
C LEU A 21 -0.98 -1.84 -5.59
N PHE A 22 0.21 -2.18 -5.15
CA PHE A 22 1.12 -1.21 -4.55
C PHE A 22 1.40 -0.06 -5.52
N ASN A 23 1.69 -0.38 -6.78
CA ASN A 23 1.96 0.63 -7.80
C ASN A 23 0.74 1.50 -8.06
N LYS A 24 -0.44 0.91 -8.05
CA LYS A 24 -1.67 1.66 -8.25
C LYS A 24 -1.86 2.69 -7.15
N ILE A 25 -1.61 2.29 -5.91
CA ILE A 25 -1.73 3.20 -4.78
C ILE A 25 -0.65 4.28 -4.83
N ASP A 26 0.56 3.90 -5.21
CA ASP A 26 1.68 4.83 -5.32
C ASP A 26 1.39 5.93 -6.34
N LEU A 27 0.83 5.55 -7.49
CA LEU A 27 0.55 6.51 -8.55
C LEU A 27 -0.52 7.51 -8.17
N THR A 28 -1.53 7.07 -7.43
CA THR A 28 -2.64 7.94 -7.06
C THR A 28 -2.44 8.60 -5.70
N GLY A 29 -1.52 8.07 -4.88
CA GLY A 29 -1.25 8.58 -3.55
C GLY A 29 -2.25 8.11 -2.50
N PHE A 30 -3.45 7.80 -2.89
CA PHE A 30 -4.51 7.35 -1.99
C PHE A 30 -5.52 6.56 -2.82
N VAL A 31 -5.93 5.42 -2.31
CA VAL A 31 -6.94 4.61 -2.98
C VAL A 31 -8.07 4.33 -2.01
N ASN A 32 -9.29 4.69 -2.42
CA ASN A 32 -10.48 4.47 -1.62
C ASN A 32 -10.80 2.98 -1.61
N VAL A 33 -11.14 2.45 -0.44
CA VAL A 33 -11.48 1.03 -0.29
C VAL A 33 -12.60 0.64 -1.25
N ASN A 34 -13.57 1.53 -1.44
CA ASN A 34 -14.72 1.23 -2.30
C ASN A 34 -14.38 1.20 -3.78
N SER A 35 -13.21 1.70 -4.16
CA SER A 35 -12.79 1.65 -5.56
C SER A 35 -12.06 0.35 -5.89
N LEU A 36 -11.82 -0.47 -4.89
CA LEU A 36 -11.12 -1.75 -5.05
C LEU A 36 -12.14 -2.87 -5.13
N ASP A 37 -11.88 -3.86 -5.98
CA ASP A 37 -12.75 -5.05 -6.00
C ASP A 37 -12.42 -5.94 -4.80
N GLU A 38 -13.18 -7.00 -4.61
CA GLU A 38 -13.02 -7.88 -3.46
C GLU A 38 -11.61 -8.44 -3.33
N ARG A 39 -11.05 -8.83 -4.47
CA ARG A 39 -9.71 -9.42 -4.47
C ARG A 39 -8.67 -8.39 -4.07
N GLU A 40 -8.80 -7.19 -4.63
CA GLU A 40 -7.88 -6.11 -4.31
C GLU A 40 -7.99 -5.71 -2.85
N GLN A 41 -9.21 -5.70 -2.32
CA GLN A 41 -9.43 -5.38 -0.92
C GLN A 41 -8.76 -6.42 -0.02
N TYR A 42 -8.86 -7.68 -0.39
CA TYR A 42 -8.21 -8.75 0.37
C TYR A 42 -6.70 -8.57 0.35
N ILE A 43 -6.13 -8.31 -0.82
CA ILE A 43 -4.69 -8.12 -0.96
C ILE A 43 -4.23 -6.89 -0.17
N ALA A 44 -4.98 -5.82 -0.24
CA ALA A 44 -4.66 -4.60 0.49
C ALA A 44 -4.67 -4.84 2.00
N GLU A 45 -5.64 -5.61 2.47
CA GLU A 45 -5.75 -5.92 3.89
C GLU A 45 -4.55 -6.74 4.36
N GLU A 46 -4.11 -7.70 3.53
CA GLU A 46 -2.94 -8.50 3.88
C GLU A 46 -1.69 -7.63 3.95
N MET A 47 -1.55 -6.70 3.02
CA MET A 47 -0.42 -5.78 3.02
C MET A 47 -0.48 -4.83 4.22
N TYR A 48 -1.69 -4.43 4.59
CA TYR A 48 -1.87 -3.59 5.78
C TYR A 48 -1.43 -4.35 7.04
N LYS A 49 -1.75 -5.63 7.14
CA LYS A 49 -1.34 -6.44 8.29
C LYS A 49 0.17 -6.60 8.39
N LYS A 50 0.85 -6.49 7.26
CA LYS A 50 2.32 -6.57 7.22
C LYS A 50 2.96 -5.19 7.39
N ASP A 51 2.17 -4.17 7.68
CA ASP A 51 2.62 -2.78 7.82
C ASP A 51 3.22 -2.20 6.54
N ILE A 52 2.83 -2.75 5.39
CA ILE A 52 3.27 -2.25 4.10
C ILE A 52 2.36 -1.11 3.63
N LEU A 53 1.08 -1.18 3.98
CA LEU A 53 0.13 -0.12 3.70
C LEU A 53 -0.40 0.46 5.00
N GLN A 54 -0.81 1.72 4.94
CA GLN A 54 -1.49 2.34 6.06
C GLN A 54 -2.93 2.63 5.68
N LYS A 55 -3.83 2.48 6.65
CA LYS A 55 -5.22 2.85 6.47
C LYS A 55 -5.38 4.29 6.91
N VAL A 56 -6.04 5.07 6.08
CA VAL A 56 -6.30 6.46 6.39
C VAL A 56 -7.74 6.79 6.08
N THR A 57 -8.27 7.75 6.80
CA THR A 57 -9.62 8.23 6.58
C THR A 57 -9.52 9.65 6.05
N LYS A 58 -10.22 9.91 4.95
CA LYS A 58 -10.32 11.24 4.37
C LYS A 58 -11.78 11.62 4.36
N GLY A 59 -12.16 12.48 5.30
CA GLY A 59 -13.57 12.76 5.47
C GLY A 59 -14.30 11.49 5.86
N GLU A 60 -15.24 11.06 5.04
CA GLU A 60 -15.99 9.84 5.28
C GLU A 60 -15.43 8.65 4.50
N GLU A 61 -14.35 8.87 3.78
CA GLU A 61 -13.78 7.83 2.94
C GLU A 61 -12.63 7.13 3.66
N LEU A 62 -12.66 5.81 3.61
CA LEU A 62 -11.59 4.99 4.15
C LEU A 62 -10.78 4.47 2.98
N GLY A 63 -9.47 4.53 3.09
CA GLY A 63 -8.61 4.06 2.02
C GLY A 63 -7.24 3.70 2.50
N TYR A 64 -6.35 3.45 1.54
CA TYR A 64 -5.00 3.01 1.81
C TYR A 64 -3.99 3.95 1.18
N LYS A 65 -2.87 4.11 1.86
CA LYS A 65 -1.71 4.84 1.35
C LYS A 65 -0.48 3.99 1.59
N ILE A 66 0.57 4.24 0.82
CA ILE A 66 1.83 3.56 1.08
C ILE A 66 2.67 4.42 2.02
N TYR A 67 3.62 3.78 2.67
CA TYR A 67 4.62 4.50 3.44
C TYR A 67 5.69 5.03 2.49
N PRO A 68 6.40 6.09 2.86
CA PRO A 68 7.45 6.66 1.99
C PRO A 68 8.47 5.60 1.60
N GLN A 69 8.77 5.53 0.32
CA GLN A 69 9.72 4.54 -0.21
C GLN A 69 11.07 5.13 -0.54
N LYS A 70 11.10 6.43 -0.77
CA LYS A 70 12.34 7.06 -1.18
C LYS A 70 13.28 7.20 -0.01
N THR A 71 14.53 6.86 -0.24
CA THR A 71 15.58 7.14 0.71
C THR A 71 15.97 8.59 0.50
N LYS A 72 16.02 9.33 1.58
CA LYS A 72 16.47 10.70 1.48
C LYS A 72 17.95 10.73 1.19
N LEU A 73 18.29 11.36 0.10
CA LEU A 73 19.68 11.60 -0.24
C LEU A 73 19.98 13.06 0.04
N GLN A 74 21.04 13.26 0.71
CA GLN A 74 21.43 14.63 1.06
C GLN A 74 22.41 15.19 0.08
#